data_e06cad55ff80b6830169549a895d1969
#
_entry.id   e06cad55ff80b6830169549a895d1969
#
_cell.length_a   1.000
_cell.length_b   1.000
_cell.length_c   1.000
_cell.angle_alpha   90.00
_cell.angle_beta   90.00
_cell.angle_gamma   90.00
#
_symmetry.space_group_name_H-M   'P 1'
#
loop_
_entity.id
_entity.type
_entity.pdbx_description
1 polymer ?
#
loop_
_entity_poly.entity_id
_entity_poly.type
_entity_poly.pdbx_seq_one_letter_code
_entity_poly.pdbx_strand_id
1 'polypeptide(L)'
;MSKKTKAQELQEQLTWSAPHIGKDAPDHKEKAFKYCEGYKQFLNAGKTERECVKEAVHMLKKAGYKPFDRTASYEPGDKVYYVNRRKAIIATTFGKKPLSEGLHINGAHIDWT
;
A
#
# COMPACT_ATOMS: atom_id res chain seq x y z
N MET A 1 34.22 13.82 -18.22
CA MET A 1 33.89 12.48 -17.67
C MET A 1 35.20 11.79 -17.30
N SER A 2 35.41 11.55 -16.00
CA SER A 2 36.62 10.84 -15.54
C SER A 2 36.52 9.37 -15.94
N LYS A 3 37.55 8.82 -16.59
CA LYS A 3 37.63 7.38 -16.92
C LYS A 3 37.66 6.57 -15.63
N LYS A 4 36.79 5.57 -15.56
CA LYS A 4 36.79 4.61 -14.44
C LYS A 4 38.14 3.93 -14.33
N THR A 5 38.59 3.68 -13.11
CA THR A 5 39.81 2.90 -12.85
C THR A 5 39.52 1.41 -13.00
N LYS A 6 40.52 0.59 -13.31
CA LYS A 6 40.38 -0.88 -13.39
C LYS A 6 39.76 -1.49 -12.13
N ALA A 7 40.05 -0.92 -10.95
CA ALA A 7 39.47 -1.36 -9.68
C ALA A 7 37.97 -1.10 -9.62
N GLN A 8 37.50 0.05 -10.11
CA GLN A 8 36.09 0.39 -10.18
C GLN A 8 35.33 -0.49 -11.17
N GLU A 9 35.91 -0.78 -12.32
CA GLU A 9 35.34 -1.72 -13.31
C GLU A 9 35.21 -3.14 -12.74
N LEU A 10 36.24 -3.61 -12.04
CA LEU A 10 36.23 -4.93 -11.40
C LEU A 10 35.18 -4.98 -10.26
N GLN A 11 35.05 -3.93 -9.47
CA GLN A 11 34.06 -3.83 -8.42
C GLN A 11 32.64 -3.92 -9.00
N GLU A 12 32.36 -3.22 -10.10
CA GLU A 12 31.04 -3.27 -10.76
C GLU A 12 30.72 -4.67 -11.32
N GLN A 13 31.74 -5.42 -11.76
CA GLN A 13 31.56 -6.80 -12.25
C GLN A 13 31.30 -7.81 -11.13
N LEU A 14 31.92 -7.61 -9.98
CA LEU A 14 31.89 -8.58 -8.87
C LEU A 14 30.86 -8.27 -7.79
N THR A 15 30.30 -7.05 -7.78
CA THR A 15 29.29 -6.65 -6.79
C THR A 15 27.93 -6.44 -7.44
N TRP A 16 26.91 -7.02 -6.83
CA TRP A 16 25.53 -6.69 -7.16
C TRP A 16 25.08 -5.48 -6.33
N SER A 17 24.56 -4.47 -6.98
CA SER A 17 23.92 -3.34 -6.31
C SER A 17 22.43 -3.32 -6.64
N ALA A 18 21.59 -3.21 -5.61
CA ALA A 18 20.16 -3.05 -5.81
C ALA A 18 19.87 -1.76 -6.61
N PRO A 19 18.95 -1.79 -7.57
CA PRO A 19 18.52 -0.58 -8.27
C PRO A 19 17.94 0.41 -7.26
N HIS A 20 18.31 1.67 -7.39
CA HIS A 20 17.84 2.74 -6.50
C HIS A 20 16.79 3.56 -7.24
N ILE A 21 15.50 3.33 -6.94
CA ILE A 21 14.36 3.96 -7.62
C ILE A 21 14.50 5.49 -7.73
N GLY A 22 15.00 6.16 -6.70
CA GLY A 22 15.17 7.61 -6.72
C GLY A 22 16.26 8.12 -7.67
N LYS A 23 17.22 7.25 -8.08
CA LYS A 23 18.28 7.58 -9.05
C LYS A 23 17.94 7.10 -10.45
N ASP A 24 17.34 5.90 -10.54
CA ASP A 24 17.14 5.18 -11.80
C ASP A 24 15.80 5.55 -12.47
N ALA A 25 14.86 6.10 -11.70
CA ALA A 25 13.55 6.53 -12.20
C ALA A 25 13.12 7.86 -11.53
N PRO A 26 13.65 9.01 -11.99
CA PRO A 26 13.36 10.33 -11.40
C PRO A 26 11.87 10.68 -11.38
N ASP A 27 11.08 10.23 -12.36
CA ASP A 27 9.62 10.44 -12.40
C ASP A 27 8.90 9.77 -11.22
N HIS A 28 9.45 8.67 -10.68
CA HIS A 28 8.90 8.01 -9.51
C HIS A 28 9.05 8.85 -8.24
N LYS A 29 10.07 9.67 -8.17
CA LYS A 29 10.30 10.57 -7.03
C LYS A 29 9.17 11.58 -6.91
N GLU A 30 8.81 12.23 -8.01
CA GLU A 30 7.70 13.21 -8.02
C GLU A 30 6.36 12.55 -7.67
N LYS A 31 6.08 11.39 -8.27
CA LYS A 31 4.88 10.60 -7.95
C LYS A 31 4.84 10.17 -6.49
N ALA A 32 5.97 9.80 -5.90
CA ALA A 32 6.09 9.43 -4.49
C ALA A 32 5.81 10.63 -3.58
N PHE A 33 6.36 11.80 -3.87
CA PHE A 33 6.07 13.02 -3.10
C PHE A 33 4.58 13.38 -3.16
N LYS A 34 3.97 13.32 -4.34
CA LYS A 34 2.53 13.57 -4.51
C LYS A 34 1.69 12.58 -3.71
N TYR A 35 2.05 11.29 -3.74
CA TYR A 35 1.38 10.26 -2.94
C TYR A 35 1.52 10.54 -1.43
N CYS A 36 2.69 10.96 -0.99
CA CYS A 36 2.96 11.27 0.42
C CYS A 36 2.13 12.44 0.96
N GLU A 37 1.66 13.36 0.13
CA GLU A 37 0.74 14.43 0.58
C GLU A 37 -0.59 13.84 1.09
N GLY A 38 -1.17 12.86 0.39
CA GLY A 38 -2.36 12.15 0.86
C GLY A 38 -2.07 11.33 2.14
N TYR A 39 -0.90 10.72 2.22
CA TYR A 39 -0.47 9.98 3.41
C TYR A 39 -0.32 10.91 4.63
N LYS A 40 0.26 12.11 4.48
CA LYS A 40 0.33 13.11 5.55
C LYS A 40 -1.06 13.51 6.06
N GLN A 41 -2.04 13.66 5.17
CA GLN A 41 -3.41 13.95 5.56
C GLN A 41 -4.02 12.82 6.40
N PHE A 42 -3.81 11.57 5.98
CA PHE A 42 -4.22 10.41 6.75
C PHE A 42 -3.59 10.39 8.15
N LEU A 43 -2.28 10.64 8.23
CA LEU A 43 -1.54 10.70 9.49
C LEU A 43 -2.04 11.82 10.42
N ASN A 44 -2.42 12.95 9.87
CA ASN A 44 -2.96 14.07 10.63
C ASN A 44 -4.38 13.78 11.17
N ALA A 45 -5.19 13.05 10.41
CA ALA A 45 -6.55 12.68 10.81
C ALA A 45 -6.61 11.51 11.80
N GLY A 46 -5.66 10.55 11.68
CA GLY A 46 -5.61 9.35 12.50
C GLY A 46 -4.47 9.37 13.51
N LYS A 47 -4.72 9.76 14.74
CA LYS A 47 -3.73 9.76 15.84
C LYS A 47 -3.83 8.55 16.75
N THR A 48 -4.99 7.91 16.78
CA THR A 48 -5.28 6.70 17.52
C THR A 48 -5.77 5.61 16.57
N GLU A 49 -5.71 4.35 17.00
CA GLU A 49 -6.23 3.24 16.18
C GLU A 49 -7.69 3.45 15.77
N ARG A 50 -8.50 4.05 16.63
CA ARG A 50 -9.93 4.33 16.34
C ARG A 50 -10.11 5.43 15.30
N GLU A 51 -9.29 6.47 15.35
CA GLU A 51 -9.28 7.54 14.36
C GLU A 51 -8.75 7.04 13.02
N CYS A 52 -7.70 6.21 13.02
CA CYS A 52 -7.19 5.57 11.80
C CYS A 52 -8.26 4.71 11.13
N VAL A 53 -8.99 3.89 11.90
CA VAL A 53 -10.11 3.09 11.34
C VAL A 53 -11.21 4.00 10.77
N LYS A 54 -11.56 5.07 11.47
CA LYS A 54 -12.57 6.03 11.00
C LYS A 54 -12.18 6.67 9.67
N GLU A 55 -10.93 7.14 9.57
CA GLU A 55 -10.41 7.75 8.35
C GLU A 55 -10.29 6.72 7.21
N ALA A 56 -9.81 5.50 7.50
CA ALA A 56 -9.76 4.42 6.54
C ALA A 56 -11.16 4.08 5.98
N VAL A 57 -12.18 4.00 6.83
CA VAL A 57 -13.59 3.81 6.39
C VAL A 57 -14.05 4.94 5.47
N HIS A 58 -13.71 6.19 5.80
CA HIS A 58 -14.04 7.34 4.96
C HIS A 58 -13.40 7.22 3.57
N MET A 59 -12.11 6.89 3.52
CA MET A 59 -11.39 6.68 2.26
C MET A 59 -11.97 5.51 1.45
N LEU A 60 -12.27 4.38 2.11
CA LEU A 60 -12.84 3.20 1.47
C LEU A 60 -14.22 3.48 0.88
N LYS A 61 -15.09 4.21 1.59
CA LYS A 61 -16.40 4.62 1.07
C LYS A 61 -16.26 5.49 -0.18
N LYS A 62 -15.33 6.45 -0.19
CA LYS A 62 -15.01 7.25 -1.38
C LYS A 62 -14.53 6.40 -2.56
N ALA A 63 -13.81 5.31 -2.28
CA ALA A 63 -13.32 4.37 -3.28
C ALA A 63 -14.35 3.32 -3.72
N GLY A 64 -15.60 3.42 -3.24
CA GLY A 64 -16.71 2.56 -3.62
C GLY A 64 -16.82 1.26 -2.82
N TYR A 65 -16.12 1.15 -1.70
CA TYR A 65 -16.27 -0.01 -0.81
C TYR A 65 -17.55 0.09 0.01
N LYS A 66 -18.20 -1.04 0.19
CA LYS A 66 -19.42 -1.21 1.00
C LYS A 66 -19.13 -2.04 2.25
N PRO A 67 -19.90 -1.88 3.33
CA PRO A 67 -19.78 -2.79 4.47
C PRO A 67 -19.99 -4.25 4.04
N PHE A 68 -19.18 -5.16 4.60
CA PHE A 68 -19.30 -6.58 4.34
C PHE A 68 -20.60 -7.14 4.95
N ASP A 69 -21.37 -7.84 4.16
CA ASP A 69 -22.58 -8.55 4.58
C ASP A 69 -22.34 -10.07 4.43
N ARG A 70 -22.46 -10.82 5.52
CA ARG A 70 -22.24 -12.26 5.54
C ARG A 70 -23.30 -13.06 4.77
N THR A 71 -24.46 -12.46 4.51
CA THR A 71 -25.58 -13.09 3.81
C THR A 71 -25.60 -12.78 2.33
N ALA A 72 -24.79 -11.81 1.88
CA ALA A 72 -24.68 -11.43 0.48
C ALA A 72 -23.78 -12.37 -0.30
N SER A 73 -24.06 -12.51 -1.59
CA SER A 73 -23.13 -13.09 -2.56
C SER A 73 -22.31 -11.98 -3.21
N TYR A 74 -21.05 -12.27 -3.48
CA TYR A 74 -20.10 -11.32 -4.07
C TYR A 74 -19.56 -11.82 -5.39
N GLU A 75 -19.33 -10.90 -6.30
CA GLU A 75 -18.80 -11.15 -7.63
C GLU A 75 -17.42 -10.49 -7.84
N PRO A 76 -16.66 -10.92 -8.86
CA PRO A 76 -15.41 -10.29 -9.21
C PRO A 76 -15.56 -8.79 -9.42
N GLY A 77 -14.74 -8.00 -8.72
CA GLY A 77 -14.79 -6.55 -8.73
C GLY A 77 -15.51 -5.91 -7.56
N ASP A 78 -16.30 -6.68 -6.81
CA ASP A 78 -16.96 -6.18 -5.59
C ASP A 78 -15.93 -5.76 -4.54
N LYS A 79 -16.24 -4.67 -3.86
CA LYS A 79 -15.36 -4.02 -2.87
C LYS A 79 -16.09 -3.94 -1.55
N VAL A 80 -15.53 -4.56 -0.54
CA VAL A 80 -16.12 -4.59 0.80
C VAL A 80 -15.10 -4.29 1.88
N TYR A 81 -15.57 -3.83 3.03
CA TYR A 81 -14.76 -3.66 4.22
C TYR A 81 -15.48 -4.17 5.46
N TYR A 82 -14.71 -4.62 6.44
CA TYR A 82 -15.21 -5.03 7.75
C TYR A 82 -14.39 -4.36 8.85
N VAL A 83 -15.08 -3.77 9.82
CA VAL A 83 -14.47 -3.11 10.98
C VAL A 83 -14.63 -3.99 12.21
N ASN A 84 -13.51 -4.35 12.84
CA ASN A 84 -13.51 -5.09 14.07
C ASN A 84 -13.29 -4.15 15.27
N ARG A 85 -14.30 -4.03 16.13
CA ARG A 85 -14.29 -3.28 17.40
C ARG A 85 -13.78 -1.82 17.28
N ARG A 86 -13.84 -1.21 16.10
CA ARG A 86 -13.28 0.11 15.76
C ARG A 86 -11.74 0.21 15.93
N LYS A 87 -11.05 -0.92 16.02
CA LYS A 87 -9.59 -0.97 16.24
C LYS A 87 -8.83 -1.63 15.10
N ALA A 88 -9.52 -2.41 14.28
CA ALA A 88 -8.94 -3.05 13.11
C ALA A 88 -9.92 -2.97 11.95
N ILE A 89 -9.38 -3.01 10.73
CA ILE A 89 -10.17 -2.95 9.51
C ILE A 89 -9.59 -3.93 8.49
N ILE A 90 -10.46 -4.59 7.75
CA ILE A 90 -10.12 -5.41 6.59
C ILE A 90 -10.86 -4.83 5.39
N ALA A 91 -10.17 -4.61 4.30
CA ALA A 91 -10.75 -4.22 3.03
C ALA A 91 -10.41 -5.26 1.97
N THR A 92 -11.38 -5.65 1.17
CA THR A 92 -11.22 -6.70 0.16
C THR A 92 -11.81 -6.24 -1.16
N THR A 93 -11.09 -6.49 -2.24
CA THR A 93 -11.62 -6.48 -3.60
C THR A 93 -11.64 -7.90 -4.11
N PHE A 94 -12.79 -8.38 -4.54
CA PHE A 94 -12.92 -9.74 -5.07
C PHE A 94 -12.26 -9.84 -6.45
N GLY A 95 -11.35 -10.80 -6.59
CA GLY A 95 -10.65 -11.08 -7.84
C GLY A 95 -11.51 -11.94 -8.79
N LYS A 96 -10.97 -12.15 -10.01
CA LYS A 96 -11.62 -13.00 -11.01
C LYS A 96 -11.41 -14.51 -10.77
N LYS A 97 -10.38 -14.86 -10.01
CA LYS A 97 -10.03 -16.25 -9.70
C LYS A 97 -10.64 -16.67 -8.37
N PRO A 98 -10.98 -17.96 -8.19
CA PRO A 98 -11.49 -18.46 -6.94
C PRO A 98 -10.46 -18.31 -5.81
N LEU A 99 -10.93 -18.12 -4.57
CA LEU A 99 -10.07 -17.95 -3.39
C LEU A 99 -9.14 -19.14 -3.13
N SER A 100 -9.52 -20.33 -3.61
CA SER A 100 -8.70 -21.54 -3.55
C SER A 100 -7.38 -21.44 -4.32
N GLU A 101 -7.28 -20.54 -5.29
CA GLU A 101 -6.04 -20.29 -6.03
C GLU A 101 -5.09 -19.30 -5.33
N GLY A 102 -5.50 -18.74 -4.19
CA GLY A 102 -4.69 -17.88 -3.37
C GLY A 102 -5.22 -16.46 -3.21
N LEU A 103 -4.56 -15.72 -2.35
CA LEU A 103 -4.88 -14.35 -1.96
C LEU A 103 -3.64 -13.48 -2.03
N HIS A 104 -3.84 -12.21 -2.37
CA HIS A 104 -2.84 -11.17 -2.12
C HIS A 104 -3.25 -10.41 -0.86
N ILE A 105 -2.44 -10.49 0.19
CA ILE A 105 -2.70 -9.87 1.49
C ILE A 105 -1.62 -8.83 1.77
N ASN A 106 -2.04 -7.59 2.02
CA ASN A 106 -1.19 -6.53 2.55
C ASN A 106 -1.62 -6.27 3.99
N GLY A 107 -0.72 -6.45 4.93
CA GLY A 107 -0.94 -6.16 6.34
C GLY A 107 -0.09 -5.00 6.80
N ALA A 108 -0.66 -4.14 7.64
CA ALA A 108 0.04 -3.05 8.27
C ALA A 108 -0.43 -2.87 9.71
N HIS A 109 0.48 -2.44 10.58
CA HIS A 109 0.13 -2.04 11.93
C HIS A 109 -0.68 -0.75 11.88
N ILE A 110 -1.68 -0.61 12.75
CA ILE A 110 -2.61 0.52 12.68
C ILE A 110 -2.25 1.65 13.63
N ASP A 111 -1.59 1.32 14.72
CA ASP A 111 -1.08 2.30 15.67
C ASP A 111 0.42 2.51 15.46
N TRP A 112 0.82 3.70 15.75
CA TRP A 112 2.22 4.10 15.85
C TRP A 112 2.42 4.79 17.20
N THR A 113 3.43 4.42 17.83
CA THR A 113 3.99 5.10 18.99
C THR A 113 5.01 6.13 18.54
#